data_50f6530800a502188236a2dee1d54513
#
_entry.id   50f6530800a502188236a2dee1d54513
#
_cell.length_a   1.000
_cell.length_b   1.000
_cell.length_c   1.000
_cell.angle_alpha   90.00
_cell.angle_beta   90.00
_cell.angle_gamma   90.00
#
_symmetry.space_group_name_H-M   'P 1'
#
loop_
_entity.id
_entity.type
_entity.pdbx_description
1 polymer ?
#
loop_
_entity_poly.entity_id
_entity_poly.type
_entity_poly.pdbx_seq_one_letter_code
_entity_poly.pdbx_strand_id
1 'polypeptide(L)'
;IQEMLRVERIFEAAEIEEELSAYNPLIPDGSNWKATFMIEYGDIEERKQALATMGGIEDTVWVQVGNGTKAYAIANEDMERTRDSKAAAVHFMRFELTAEDLQSVRDGADVHMGLDHPSIANNVTLSTEARQALCADLAL
;
A
#
# COMPACT_ATOMS: atom_id res chain seq x y z
N ILE A 1 9.24 -1.96 -15.11
CA ILE A 1 9.36 -1.06 -16.29
C ILE A 1 9.89 -1.81 -17.51
N GLN A 2 11.03 -2.49 -17.45
CA GLN A 2 11.62 -3.18 -18.62
C GLN A 2 10.63 -4.12 -19.29
N GLU A 3 9.89 -4.93 -18.53
CA GLU A 3 8.90 -5.85 -19.06
C GLU A 3 7.73 -5.12 -19.72
N MET A 4 7.26 -4.04 -19.11
CA MET A 4 6.21 -3.18 -19.66
C MET A 4 6.64 -2.58 -21.02
N LEU A 5 7.84 -2.02 -21.09
CA LEU A 5 8.39 -1.45 -22.32
C LEU A 5 8.48 -2.52 -23.44
N ARG A 6 8.92 -3.72 -23.08
CA ARG A 6 9.02 -4.85 -24.01
C ARG A 6 7.66 -5.30 -24.55
N VAL A 7 6.68 -5.49 -23.67
CA VAL A 7 5.34 -5.98 -24.01
C VAL A 7 4.59 -4.95 -24.86
N GLU A 8 4.65 -3.67 -24.50
CA GLU A 8 3.96 -2.59 -25.19
C GLU A 8 4.76 -2.02 -26.36
N ARG A 9 5.96 -2.54 -26.61
CA ARG A 9 6.85 -2.10 -27.70
C ARG A 9 7.18 -0.60 -27.65
N ILE A 10 7.48 -0.10 -26.48
CA ILE A 10 7.85 1.28 -26.22
C ILE A 10 9.37 1.42 -26.34
N PHE A 11 9.87 2.18 -27.32
CA PHE A 11 11.30 2.32 -27.58
C PHE A 11 11.78 3.76 -27.67
N GLU A 12 10.87 4.72 -27.85
CA GLU A 12 11.22 6.13 -27.93
C GLU A 12 11.48 6.72 -26.52
N ALA A 13 12.49 7.55 -26.42
CA ALA A 13 12.92 8.12 -25.13
C ALA A 13 11.79 8.90 -24.42
N ALA A 14 10.99 9.64 -25.16
CA ALA A 14 9.87 10.40 -24.60
C ALA A 14 8.76 9.49 -24.04
N GLU A 15 8.47 8.39 -24.72
CA GLU A 15 7.49 7.39 -24.27
C GLU A 15 8.01 6.63 -23.04
N ILE A 16 9.30 6.34 -22.97
CA ILE A 16 9.94 5.73 -21.80
C ILE A 16 9.86 6.66 -20.59
N GLU A 17 10.12 7.95 -20.77
CA GLU A 17 9.99 8.96 -19.71
C GLU A 17 8.55 9.08 -19.21
N GLU A 18 7.56 8.99 -20.09
CA GLU A 18 6.15 8.99 -19.72
C GLU A 18 5.79 7.79 -18.84
N GLU A 19 6.25 6.58 -19.22
CA GLU A 19 6.06 5.38 -18.42
C GLU A 19 6.77 5.47 -17.06
N LEU A 20 8.00 5.98 -17.01
CA LEU A 20 8.72 6.22 -15.76
C LEU A 20 7.97 7.20 -14.85
N SER A 21 7.43 8.27 -15.41
CA SER A 21 6.64 9.25 -14.65
C SER A 21 5.37 8.65 -14.04
N ALA A 22 4.78 7.64 -14.68
CA ALA A 22 3.62 6.92 -14.16
C ALA A 22 3.99 5.95 -13.02
N TYR A 23 5.14 5.28 -13.10
CA TYR A 23 5.52 4.23 -12.15
C TYR A 23 6.45 4.71 -11.02
N ASN A 24 7.28 5.71 -11.23
CA ASN A 24 8.22 6.21 -10.21
C ASN A 24 7.54 6.63 -8.89
N PRO A 25 6.34 7.25 -8.89
CA PRO A 25 5.65 7.57 -7.65
C PRO A 25 5.27 6.35 -6.80
N LEU A 26 5.30 5.14 -7.36
CA LEU A 26 5.02 3.88 -6.64
C LEU A 26 6.26 3.32 -5.94
N ILE A 27 7.43 3.92 -6.13
CA ILE A 27 8.68 3.50 -5.48
C ILE A 27 8.80 4.18 -4.12
N PRO A 28 9.14 3.44 -3.04
CA PRO A 28 9.44 4.02 -1.73
C PRO A 28 10.60 5.03 -1.80
N ASP A 29 10.58 6.04 -0.93
CA ASP A 29 11.60 7.11 -0.88
C ASP A 29 12.66 6.91 0.21
N GLY A 30 12.60 5.81 0.96
CA GLY A 30 13.51 5.50 2.06
C GLY A 30 12.95 5.79 3.45
N SER A 31 11.85 6.53 3.57
CA SER A 31 11.14 6.80 4.83
C SER A 31 9.67 6.34 4.81
N ASN A 32 9.26 5.70 3.75
CA ASN A 32 7.90 5.19 3.60
C ASN A 32 7.87 3.82 2.94
N TRP A 33 6.70 3.19 3.05
CA TRP A 33 6.36 2.02 2.25
C TRP A 33 5.18 2.35 1.34
N LYS A 34 5.21 1.76 0.16
CA LYS A 34 4.13 1.83 -0.84
C LYS A 34 3.48 0.45 -0.95
N ALA A 35 2.17 0.42 -1.03
CA ALA A 35 1.43 -0.83 -1.13
C ALA A 35 0.24 -0.68 -2.07
N THR A 36 -0.12 -1.79 -2.70
CA THR A 36 -1.40 -1.94 -3.40
C THR A 36 -2.30 -2.80 -2.54
N PHE A 37 -3.42 -2.26 -2.13
CA PHE A 37 -4.44 -2.97 -1.34
C PHE A 37 -5.54 -3.45 -2.28
N MET A 38 -5.84 -4.74 -2.22
CA MET A 38 -6.85 -5.37 -3.06
C MET A 38 -7.90 -6.08 -2.22
N ILE A 39 -9.17 -5.90 -2.60
CA ILE A 39 -10.30 -6.61 -2.03
C ILE A 39 -10.76 -7.63 -3.06
N GLU A 40 -10.58 -8.90 -2.74
CA GLU A 40 -10.85 -10.01 -3.66
C GLU A 40 -12.01 -10.88 -3.15
N TYR A 41 -12.96 -11.15 -4.02
CA TYR A 41 -14.05 -12.09 -3.83
C TYR A 41 -14.17 -12.98 -5.07
N GLY A 42 -14.35 -14.27 -4.88
CA GLY A 42 -14.51 -15.23 -5.97
C GLY A 42 -15.80 -15.04 -6.77
N ASP A 43 -16.86 -14.60 -6.12
CA ASP A 43 -18.15 -14.31 -6.75
C ASP A 43 -18.33 -12.81 -6.98
N ILE A 44 -18.83 -12.44 -8.18
CA ILE A 44 -18.99 -11.03 -8.59
C ILE A 44 -20.08 -10.33 -7.77
N GLU A 45 -21.19 -11.00 -7.48
CA GLU A 45 -22.30 -10.40 -6.73
C GLU A 45 -21.94 -10.21 -5.26
N GLU A 46 -21.25 -11.17 -4.65
CA GLU A 46 -20.70 -11.03 -3.29
C GLU A 46 -19.73 -9.86 -3.21
N ARG A 47 -18.86 -9.71 -4.21
CA ARG A 47 -17.93 -8.58 -4.28
C ARG A 47 -18.64 -7.24 -4.35
N LYS A 48 -19.65 -7.10 -5.19
CA LYS A 48 -20.45 -5.88 -5.31
C LYS A 48 -21.12 -5.50 -4.01
N GLN A 49 -21.73 -6.47 -3.34
CA GLN A 49 -22.38 -6.27 -2.04
C GLN A 49 -21.38 -5.87 -0.95
N ALA A 50 -20.24 -6.55 -0.88
CA ALA A 50 -19.19 -6.24 0.07
C ALA A 50 -18.62 -4.83 -0.13
N LEU A 51 -18.25 -4.47 -1.36
CA LEU A 51 -17.71 -3.15 -1.69
C LEU A 51 -18.71 -2.02 -1.41
N ALA A 52 -20.01 -2.28 -1.52
CA ALA A 52 -21.04 -1.30 -1.21
C ALA A 52 -21.07 -0.89 0.28
N THR A 53 -20.53 -1.72 1.17
CA THR A 53 -20.48 -1.49 2.62
C THR A 53 -19.09 -1.11 3.14
N MET A 54 -18.08 -1.04 2.27
CA MET A 54 -16.68 -0.83 2.63
C MET A 54 -16.14 0.56 2.30
N GLY A 55 -17.02 1.54 2.12
CA GLY A 55 -16.60 2.93 1.89
C GLY A 55 -15.63 3.41 2.97
N GLY A 56 -14.51 4.01 2.58
CA GLY A 56 -13.48 4.52 3.49
C GLY A 56 -12.54 3.44 4.04
N ILE A 57 -12.62 2.20 3.58
CA ILE A 57 -11.73 1.11 4.05
C ILE A 57 -10.25 1.44 3.85
N GLU A 58 -9.91 2.15 2.79
CA GLU A 58 -8.55 2.58 2.47
C GLU A 58 -7.91 3.46 3.56
N ASP A 59 -8.72 4.21 4.30
CA ASP A 59 -8.25 5.09 5.38
C ASP A 59 -8.08 4.35 6.71
N THR A 60 -8.49 3.09 6.79
CA THR A 60 -8.44 2.26 7.99
C THR A 60 -7.27 1.28 8.01
N VAL A 61 -6.54 1.17 6.91
CA VAL A 61 -5.35 0.32 6.81
C VAL A 61 -4.17 1.01 7.49
N TRP A 62 -3.43 0.26 8.29
CA TRP A 62 -2.34 0.81 9.09
C TRP A 62 -1.12 -0.11 9.15
N VAL A 63 0.02 0.49 9.47
CA VAL A 63 1.27 -0.18 9.82
C VAL A 63 1.68 0.30 11.21
N GLN A 64 2.20 -0.58 12.03
CA GLN A 64 2.73 -0.27 13.36
C GLN A 64 4.10 -0.94 13.55
N VAL A 65 5.09 -0.17 13.94
CA VAL A 65 6.42 -0.66 14.28
C VAL A 65 6.52 -0.84 15.79
N GLY A 66 6.78 -2.07 16.24
CA GLY A 66 6.84 -2.41 17.65
C GLY A 66 5.55 -2.00 18.39
N ASN A 67 5.71 -1.24 19.47
CA ASN A 67 4.60 -0.68 20.26
C ASN A 67 4.34 0.80 19.95
N GLY A 68 4.85 1.29 18.81
CA GLY A 68 4.70 2.69 18.42
C GLY A 68 3.29 3.05 17.98
N THR A 69 3.13 4.26 17.50
CA THR A 69 1.85 4.75 16.96
C THR A 69 1.56 4.11 15.61
N LYS A 70 0.30 3.76 15.36
CA LYS A 70 -0.13 3.28 14.04
C LYS A 70 0.03 4.37 12.99
N ALA A 71 0.71 4.05 11.90
CA ALA A 71 0.78 4.87 10.70
C ALA A 71 -0.36 4.44 9.76
N TYR A 72 -1.40 5.26 9.67
CA TYR A 72 -2.52 4.99 8.77
C TYR A 72 -2.15 5.31 7.32
N ALA A 73 -2.73 4.54 6.40
CA ALA A 73 -2.48 4.69 4.98
C ALA A 73 -2.89 6.08 4.48
N ILE A 74 -2.04 6.67 3.65
CA ILE A 74 -2.39 7.80 2.79
C ILE A 74 -2.75 7.19 1.45
N ALA A 75 -4.04 7.16 1.13
CA ALA A 75 -4.54 6.38 0.02
C ALA A 75 -5.02 7.27 -1.14
N ASN A 76 -4.96 6.71 -2.34
CA ASN A 76 -5.59 7.26 -3.55
C ASN A 76 -5.18 8.71 -3.88
N GLU A 77 -3.91 9.04 -3.69
CA GLU A 77 -3.36 10.37 -3.99
C GLU A 77 -3.40 10.69 -5.50
N ASP A 78 -3.49 9.66 -6.32
CA ASP A 78 -3.56 9.75 -7.78
C ASP A 78 -4.99 10.05 -8.28
N MET A 79 -6.02 9.50 -7.62
CA MET A 79 -7.43 9.70 -7.97
C MET A 79 -8.35 9.22 -6.86
N GLU A 80 -9.54 9.79 -6.77
CA GLU A 80 -10.57 9.32 -5.85
C GLU A 80 -11.18 7.99 -6.33
N ARG A 81 -11.20 6.98 -5.45
CA ARG A 81 -11.69 5.63 -5.73
C ARG A 81 -12.90 5.22 -4.90
N THR A 82 -13.27 6.01 -3.91
CA THR A 82 -14.47 5.79 -3.11
C THR A 82 -15.54 6.78 -3.52
N ARG A 83 -16.71 6.27 -3.90
CA ARG A 83 -17.87 7.09 -4.30
C ARG A 83 -19.13 6.59 -3.60
N ASP A 84 -19.93 7.49 -3.08
CA ASP A 84 -21.25 7.18 -2.50
C ASP A 84 -21.21 6.00 -1.50
N SER A 85 -20.27 5.99 -0.56
CA SER A 85 -20.04 4.92 0.42
C SER A 85 -19.57 3.57 -0.16
N LYS A 86 -19.34 3.48 -1.46
CA LYS A 86 -18.82 2.28 -2.11
C LYS A 86 -17.32 2.38 -2.26
N ALA A 87 -16.60 1.30 -1.90
CA ALA A 87 -15.17 1.19 -2.11
C ALA A 87 -14.85 0.65 -3.52
N ALA A 88 -13.72 1.07 -4.09
CA ALA A 88 -13.09 0.36 -5.19
C ALA A 88 -12.44 -0.94 -4.67
N ALA A 89 -12.19 -1.88 -5.56
CA ALA A 89 -11.52 -3.13 -5.19
C ALA A 89 -10.00 -3.00 -5.08
N VAL A 90 -9.42 -1.93 -5.60
CA VAL A 90 -7.96 -1.70 -5.63
C VAL A 90 -7.66 -0.27 -5.17
N HIS A 91 -6.72 -0.13 -4.24
CA HIS A 91 -6.25 1.15 -3.72
C HIS A 91 -4.72 1.18 -3.68
N PHE A 92 -4.13 2.28 -4.09
CA PHE A 92 -2.71 2.55 -3.88
C PHE A 92 -2.51 3.33 -2.60
N MET A 93 -1.58 2.87 -1.77
CA MET A 93 -1.38 3.37 -0.41
C MET A 93 0.07 3.72 -0.14
N ARG A 94 0.27 4.71 0.72
CA ARG A 94 1.56 5.10 1.24
C ARG A 94 1.51 5.11 2.77
N PHE A 95 2.52 4.55 3.41
CA PHE A 95 2.68 4.56 4.86
C PHE A 95 3.94 5.34 5.20
N GLU A 96 3.78 6.53 5.78
CA GLU A 96 4.90 7.33 6.24
C GLU A 96 5.37 6.87 7.62
N LEU A 97 6.66 6.61 7.74
CA LEU A 97 7.30 6.20 8.98
C LEU A 97 8.00 7.39 9.62
N THR A 98 7.84 7.52 10.94
CA THR A 98 8.55 8.54 11.71
C THR A 98 10.02 8.16 11.90
N ALA A 99 10.84 9.12 12.32
CA ALA A 99 12.24 8.84 12.68
C ALA A 99 12.35 7.80 13.81
N GLU A 100 11.40 7.77 14.75
CA GLU A 100 11.31 6.79 15.82
C GLU A 100 10.98 5.40 15.27
N ASP A 101 10.05 5.31 14.30
CA ASP A 101 9.72 4.06 13.62
C ASP A 101 10.92 3.50 12.87
N LEU A 102 11.65 4.33 12.12
CA LEU A 102 12.86 3.94 11.41
C LEU A 102 13.94 3.41 12.36
N GLN A 103 14.13 4.08 13.49
CA GLN A 103 15.08 3.62 14.51
C GLN A 103 14.63 2.29 15.11
N SER A 104 13.36 2.13 15.42
CA SER A 104 12.81 0.88 15.98
C SER A 104 12.94 -0.29 15.00
N VAL A 105 12.71 -0.06 13.70
CA VAL A 105 12.93 -1.06 12.65
C VAL A 105 14.40 -1.47 12.59
N ARG A 106 15.31 -0.49 12.64
CA ARG A 106 16.76 -0.74 12.67
C ARG A 106 17.15 -1.61 13.86
N ASP A 107 16.54 -1.35 15.02
CA ASP A 107 16.78 -2.09 16.25
C ASP A 107 16.11 -3.48 16.28
N GLY A 108 15.40 -3.84 15.22
CA GLY A 108 14.82 -5.16 15.03
C GLY A 108 13.39 -5.31 15.56
N ALA A 109 12.68 -4.23 15.80
CA ALA A 109 11.28 -4.28 16.23
C ALA A 109 10.39 -5.00 15.21
N ASP A 110 9.36 -5.68 15.72
CA ASP A 110 8.36 -6.32 14.88
C ASP A 110 7.53 -5.27 14.13
N VAL A 111 7.03 -5.66 12.96
CA VAL A 111 6.14 -4.83 12.16
C VAL A 111 4.78 -5.51 12.08
N HIS A 112 3.74 -4.77 12.43
CA HIS A 112 2.36 -5.19 12.38
C HIS A 112 1.63 -4.42 11.29
N MET A 113 0.74 -5.08 10.58
CA MET A 113 -0.14 -4.46 9.59
C MET A 113 -1.58 -4.87 9.87
N GLY A 114 -2.52 -4.00 9.61
CA GLY A 114 -3.92 -4.31 9.83
C GLY A 114 -4.86 -3.29 9.24
N LEU A 115 -6.14 -3.52 9.49
CA LEU A 115 -7.21 -2.59 9.13
C LEU A 115 -8.28 -2.59 10.21
N ASP A 116 -8.91 -1.44 10.40
CA ASP A 116 -9.88 -1.18 11.48
C ASP A 116 -11.26 -0.73 10.92
N HIS A 117 -11.67 -1.24 9.76
CA HIS A 117 -12.98 -0.90 9.19
C HIS A 117 -14.11 -1.63 9.95
N PRO A 118 -15.30 -1.01 10.15
CA PRO A 118 -16.43 -1.64 10.84
C PRO A 118 -16.89 -2.96 10.21
N SER A 119 -16.76 -3.10 8.90
CA SER A 119 -17.13 -4.34 8.18
C SER A 119 -16.09 -5.44 8.30
N ILE A 120 -14.82 -5.08 8.52
CA ILE A 120 -13.72 -6.03 8.64
C ILE A 120 -12.57 -5.41 9.44
N ALA A 121 -12.18 -6.06 10.50
CA ALA A 121 -11.03 -5.68 11.31
C ALA A 121 -10.13 -6.89 11.51
N ASN A 122 -8.86 -6.76 11.16
CA ASN A 122 -7.88 -7.82 11.33
C ASN A 122 -6.47 -7.24 11.36
N ASN A 123 -5.52 -8.01 11.85
CA ASN A 123 -4.11 -7.63 11.83
C ASN A 123 -3.21 -8.86 11.71
N VAL A 124 -1.99 -8.61 11.32
CA VAL A 124 -0.94 -9.62 11.16
C VAL A 124 0.39 -9.03 11.57
N THR A 125 1.23 -9.86 12.19
CA THR A 125 2.64 -9.55 12.39
C THR A 125 3.42 -10.11 11.22
N LEU A 126 4.28 -9.29 10.61
CA LEU A 126 5.09 -9.72 9.47
C LEU A 126 6.08 -10.80 9.89
N SER A 127 6.29 -11.79 9.03
CA SER A 127 7.39 -12.75 9.22
C SER A 127 8.74 -12.05 9.18
N THR A 128 9.76 -12.70 9.69
CA THR A 128 11.14 -12.17 9.67
C THR A 128 11.59 -11.87 8.23
N GLU A 129 11.28 -12.75 7.30
CA GLU A 129 11.64 -12.61 5.90
C GLU A 129 10.93 -11.43 5.24
N ALA A 130 9.61 -11.30 5.46
CA ALA A 130 8.82 -10.17 4.93
C ALA A 130 9.30 -8.84 5.52
N ARG A 131 9.56 -8.80 6.84
CA ARG A 131 10.11 -7.62 7.50
C ARG A 131 11.46 -7.22 6.92
N GLN A 132 12.37 -8.17 6.74
CA GLN A 132 13.70 -7.90 6.16
C GLN A 132 13.60 -7.36 4.74
N ALA A 133 12.72 -7.93 3.91
CA ALA A 133 12.50 -7.46 2.54
C ALA A 133 11.99 -6.02 2.51
N LEU A 134 11.03 -5.68 3.37
CA LEU A 134 10.50 -4.31 3.47
C LEU A 134 11.51 -3.32 4.06
N CYS A 135 12.35 -3.76 5.00
CA CYS A 135 13.42 -2.92 5.56
C CYS A 135 14.47 -2.54 4.51
N ALA A 136 14.65 -3.36 3.48
CA ALA A 136 15.57 -3.04 2.39
C ALA A 136 15.14 -1.80 1.56
N ASP A 137 13.87 -1.41 1.64
CA ASP A 137 13.34 -0.21 0.98
C ASP A 137 13.54 1.06 1.81
N LEU A 138 14.01 0.92 3.04
CA LEU A 138 14.20 2.04 3.96
C LEU A 138 15.67 2.50 4.01
N ALA A 139 15.87 3.81 4.14
CA ALA A 139 17.19 4.41 4.36
C ALA A 139 17.56 4.34 5.86
N LEU A 140 18.01 3.18 6.29
CA LEU A 140 18.37 2.89 7.69
C LEU A 140 19.83 3.15 7.98
#